data_21bec574cfafd6aecddc8a73b08d9f51
#
_entry.id   21bec574cfafd6aecddc8a73b08d9f51
#
_cell.length_a   1.000
_cell.length_b   1.000
_cell.length_c   1.000
_cell.angle_alpha   90.00
_cell.angle_beta   90.00
_cell.angle_gamma   90.00
#
_symmetry.space_group_name_H-M   'P 1'
#
loop_
_entity.id
_entity.type
_entity.pdbx_description
1 polymer ?
#
loop_
_entity_poly.entity_id
_entity_poly.type
_entity_poly.pdbx_seq_one_letter_code
_entity_poly.pdbx_strand_id
1 'polypeptide(L)'
;FQMTSSILQPFTGLYADKHPRPYALSIGMCFTLVGLLLLAFAENYFLILLAVSVVGLGSSVFHPTASRVAQMASGGKKSLAQSIFQVGGNGGSAVGPLLAAIIILPFGQHAISWFALAALLAAIIMVRLGVWYKARLAYVVNHPQKQPLLNTHISKRVKYWALFILIMLVFSKYFYTACITSYFTFFLIDKFGVSVQTSQLCLFVFLAAFAIGTVAGGMLGDKFGRKYVIWFSILGAAPFAIAMPFVNFTWAIICTFLSGLIIASAFSSIVVYATDLMPDKVGLIAGIFFGLMFGLGGLGSAFFGWLADKTSIEFIFQVSAFLPLLGIIAGFLPNTQKRSVEKTDEKRE
;
A
#
# COMPACT_ATOMS: atom_id res chain seq x y z
N PHE A 1 11.36 -11.66 -2.18
CA PHE A 1 10.85 -10.42 -2.74
C PHE A 1 10.47 -9.41 -1.65
N GLN A 2 9.45 -9.71 -0.81
CA GLN A 2 8.93 -8.78 0.21
C GLN A 2 10.01 -8.30 1.19
N MET A 3 10.88 -9.17 1.69
CA MET A 3 11.98 -8.78 2.59
C MET A 3 12.95 -7.80 1.93
N THR A 4 13.42 -8.13 0.72
CA THR A 4 14.33 -7.25 -0.03
C THR A 4 13.70 -5.88 -0.29
N SER A 5 12.45 -5.90 -0.78
CA SER A 5 11.70 -4.66 -1.04
C SER A 5 11.50 -3.85 0.24
N SER A 6 11.01 -4.46 1.32
CA SER A 6 10.73 -3.78 2.59
C SER A 6 11.94 -3.09 3.20
N ILE A 7 13.05 -3.82 3.29
CA ILE A 7 14.26 -3.31 3.95
C ILE A 7 14.89 -2.19 3.14
N LEU A 8 14.89 -2.29 1.81
CA LEU A 8 15.61 -1.34 0.96
C LEU A 8 14.80 -0.08 0.63
N GLN A 9 13.46 -0.11 0.70
CA GLN A 9 12.62 1.06 0.35
C GLN A 9 12.94 2.33 1.13
N PRO A 10 13.18 2.33 2.46
CA PRO A 10 13.55 3.53 3.19
C PRO A 10 14.89 4.12 2.71
N PHE A 11 15.87 3.27 2.40
CA PHE A 11 17.19 3.70 1.94
C PHE A 11 17.15 4.28 0.53
N THR A 12 16.43 3.62 -0.39
CA THR A 12 16.24 4.10 -1.76
C THR A 12 15.42 5.38 -1.78
N GLY A 13 14.41 5.51 -0.90
CA GLY A 13 13.64 6.72 -0.71
C GLY A 13 14.49 7.89 -0.20
N LEU A 14 15.34 7.65 0.81
CA LEU A 14 16.27 8.66 1.32
C LEU A 14 17.29 9.09 0.25
N TYR A 15 17.80 8.14 -0.53
CA TYR A 15 18.70 8.44 -1.64
C TYR A 15 18.01 9.28 -2.72
N ALA A 16 16.79 8.96 -3.07
CA ALA A 16 16.00 9.70 -4.06
C ALA A 16 15.65 11.12 -3.60
N ASP A 17 15.53 11.39 -2.30
CA ASP A 17 15.33 12.74 -1.77
C ASP A 17 16.56 13.61 -1.95
N LYS A 18 17.76 13.04 -1.72
CA LYS A 18 19.03 13.75 -1.87
C LYS A 18 19.49 13.89 -3.32
N HIS A 19 19.22 12.85 -4.13
CA HIS A 19 19.67 12.74 -5.51
C HIS A 19 18.51 12.32 -6.41
N PRO A 20 17.57 13.22 -6.72
CA PRO A 20 16.43 12.89 -7.57
C PRO A 20 16.90 12.50 -8.99
N ARG A 21 16.72 11.22 -9.30
CA ARG A 21 17.10 10.66 -10.61
C ARG A 21 15.87 10.54 -11.50
N PRO A 22 15.78 11.27 -12.61
CA PRO A 22 14.61 11.27 -13.50
C PRO A 22 14.22 9.88 -14.02
N TYR A 23 15.20 9.02 -14.25
CA TYR A 23 15.01 7.68 -14.82
C TYR A 23 15.02 6.55 -13.77
N ALA A 24 14.93 6.87 -12.47
CA ALA A 24 14.93 5.87 -11.40
C ALA A 24 13.81 4.83 -11.56
N LEU A 25 12.62 5.25 -12.03
CA LEU A 25 11.49 4.35 -12.30
C LEU A 25 11.81 3.33 -13.40
N SER A 26 12.45 3.79 -14.49
CA SER A 26 12.87 2.91 -15.58
C SER A 26 13.94 1.91 -15.11
N ILE A 27 14.89 2.36 -14.31
CA ILE A 27 15.92 1.49 -13.71
C ILE A 27 15.27 0.43 -12.82
N GLY A 28 14.31 0.82 -11.98
CA GLY A 28 13.54 -0.13 -11.16
C GLY A 28 12.83 -1.19 -12.00
N MET A 29 12.21 -0.79 -13.12
CA MET A 29 11.56 -1.73 -14.04
C MET A 29 12.57 -2.63 -14.78
N CYS A 30 13.78 -2.15 -15.09
CA CYS A 30 14.84 -2.99 -15.65
C CYS A 30 15.29 -4.08 -14.65
N PHE A 31 15.41 -3.78 -13.35
CA PHE A 31 15.65 -4.80 -12.33
C PHE A 31 14.51 -5.83 -12.30
N THR A 32 13.26 -5.39 -12.40
CA THR A 32 12.11 -6.31 -12.47
C THR A 32 12.17 -7.19 -13.72
N LEU A 33 12.49 -6.62 -14.89
CA LEU A 33 12.67 -7.35 -16.14
C LEU A 33 13.74 -8.44 -16.02
N VAL A 34 14.94 -8.07 -15.53
CA VAL A 34 16.05 -9.01 -15.32
C VAL A 34 15.66 -10.09 -14.32
N GLY A 35 15.02 -9.73 -13.21
CA GLY A 35 14.58 -10.67 -12.20
C GLY A 35 13.54 -11.66 -12.72
N LEU A 36 12.59 -11.23 -13.57
CA LEU A 36 11.61 -12.12 -14.21
C LEU A 36 12.28 -13.09 -15.20
N LEU A 37 13.24 -12.62 -15.99
CA LEU A 37 14.01 -13.48 -16.89
C LEU A 37 14.84 -14.51 -16.09
N LEU A 38 15.53 -14.08 -15.04
CA LEU A 38 16.25 -15.00 -14.17
C LEU A 38 15.31 -16.03 -13.54
N LEU A 39 14.11 -15.62 -13.12
CA LEU A 39 13.12 -16.51 -12.53
C LEU A 39 12.59 -17.54 -13.55
N ALA A 40 12.38 -17.12 -14.81
CA ALA A 40 11.91 -18.00 -15.87
C ALA A 40 12.88 -19.16 -16.17
N PHE A 41 14.19 -18.94 -15.97
CA PHE A 41 15.26 -19.90 -16.26
C PHE A 41 15.98 -20.42 -15.01
N ALA A 42 15.40 -20.20 -13.82
CA ALA A 42 16.01 -20.63 -12.56
C ALA A 42 15.87 -22.16 -12.40
N GLU A 43 16.99 -22.88 -12.37
CA GLU A 43 17.04 -24.35 -12.25
C GLU A 43 17.13 -24.82 -10.79
N ASN A 44 17.48 -23.95 -9.87
CA ASN A 44 17.65 -24.30 -8.46
C ASN A 44 17.10 -23.22 -7.52
N TYR A 45 16.90 -23.62 -6.27
CA TYR A 45 16.32 -22.77 -5.23
C TYR A 45 17.11 -21.47 -4.99
N PHE A 46 18.44 -21.53 -5.08
CA PHE A 46 19.30 -20.35 -4.89
C PHE A 46 19.05 -19.31 -6.00
N LEU A 47 18.97 -19.74 -7.26
CA LEU A 47 18.65 -18.86 -8.40
C LEU A 47 17.25 -18.28 -8.30
N ILE A 48 16.26 -19.05 -7.82
CA ILE A 48 14.92 -18.51 -7.53
C ILE A 48 15.01 -17.40 -6.49
N LEU A 49 15.72 -17.63 -5.37
CA LEU A 49 15.90 -16.60 -4.35
C LEU A 49 16.60 -15.35 -4.87
N LEU A 50 17.63 -15.53 -5.69
CA LEU A 50 18.34 -14.41 -6.34
C LEU A 50 17.40 -13.64 -7.26
N ALA A 51 16.68 -14.33 -8.15
CA ALA A 51 15.73 -13.75 -9.09
C ALA A 51 14.67 -12.89 -8.39
N VAL A 52 13.99 -13.45 -7.38
CA VAL A 52 12.97 -12.71 -6.61
C VAL A 52 13.57 -11.56 -5.78
N SER A 53 14.84 -11.66 -5.38
CA SER A 53 15.55 -10.57 -4.71
C SER A 53 15.85 -9.43 -5.67
N VAL A 54 16.23 -9.72 -6.92
CA VAL A 54 16.43 -8.72 -7.99
C VAL A 54 15.11 -7.99 -8.31
N VAL A 55 13.98 -8.72 -8.39
CA VAL A 55 12.66 -8.09 -8.51
C VAL A 55 12.37 -7.17 -7.31
N GLY A 56 12.73 -7.61 -6.10
CA GLY A 56 12.59 -6.82 -4.87
C GLY A 56 13.44 -5.54 -4.88
N LEU A 57 14.65 -5.59 -5.44
CA LEU A 57 15.48 -4.39 -5.67
C LEU A 57 14.75 -3.40 -6.59
N GLY A 58 14.19 -3.86 -7.71
CA GLY A 58 13.40 -3.02 -8.63
C GLY A 58 12.23 -2.36 -7.92
N SER A 59 11.47 -3.12 -7.16
CA SER A 59 10.33 -2.65 -6.36
C SER A 59 10.75 -1.60 -5.31
N SER A 60 11.92 -1.79 -4.67
CA SER A 60 12.41 -0.87 -3.64
C SER A 60 12.74 0.53 -4.18
N VAL A 61 13.18 0.64 -5.42
CA VAL A 61 13.41 1.92 -6.11
C VAL A 61 12.10 2.50 -6.63
N PHE A 62 11.22 1.64 -7.13
CA PHE A 62 9.99 2.04 -7.84
C PHE A 62 8.99 2.73 -6.91
N HIS A 63 8.59 2.11 -5.78
CA HIS A 63 7.49 2.60 -4.95
C HIS A 63 7.72 3.99 -4.35
N PRO A 64 8.86 4.32 -3.70
CA PRO A 64 9.08 5.64 -3.15
C PRO A 64 9.13 6.72 -4.24
N THR A 65 9.78 6.41 -5.37
CA THR A 65 9.91 7.34 -6.49
C THR A 65 8.55 7.56 -7.18
N ALA A 66 7.78 6.51 -7.43
CA ALA A 66 6.47 6.60 -8.06
C ALA A 66 5.47 7.37 -7.19
N SER A 67 5.47 7.13 -5.86
CA SER A 67 4.68 7.89 -4.90
C SER A 67 4.99 9.39 -4.97
N ARG A 68 6.27 9.76 -5.02
CA ARG A 68 6.70 11.16 -5.17
C ARG A 68 6.23 11.76 -6.49
N VAL A 69 6.41 11.05 -7.59
CA VAL A 69 5.99 11.49 -8.94
C VAL A 69 4.46 11.66 -9.00
N ALA A 70 3.69 10.71 -8.45
CA ALA A 70 2.23 10.81 -8.37
C ALA A 70 1.78 12.06 -7.59
N GLN A 71 2.42 12.35 -6.45
CA GLN A 71 2.12 13.55 -5.67
C GLN A 71 2.49 14.84 -6.43
N MET A 72 3.58 14.86 -7.20
CA MET A 72 3.96 16.00 -8.04
C MET A 72 3.01 16.22 -9.20
N ALA A 73 2.41 15.17 -9.74
CA ALA A 73 1.44 15.22 -10.83
C ALA A 73 0.00 15.45 -10.36
N SER A 74 -0.26 15.52 -9.05
CA SER A 74 -1.59 15.46 -8.44
C SER A 74 -2.49 16.67 -8.68
N GLY A 75 -1.95 17.81 -9.11
CA GLY A 75 -2.72 19.06 -9.22
C GLY A 75 -3.38 19.48 -7.89
N GLY A 76 -2.76 19.16 -6.75
CA GLY A 76 -3.29 19.43 -5.40
C GLY A 76 -4.07 18.28 -4.77
N LYS A 77 -4.58 17.33 -5.57
CA LYS A 77 -5.34 16.14 -5.07
C LYS A 77 -4.38 14.97 -4.77
N LYS A 78 -3.49 15.18 -3.80
CA LYS A 78 -2.41 14.23 -3.49
C LYS A 78 -2.90 12.85 -3.05
N SER A 79 -3.96 12.79 -2.24
CA SER A 79 -4.51 11.51 -1.76
C SER A 79 -5.16 10.72 -2.89
N LEU A 80 -5.85 11.39 -3.81
CA LEU A 80 -6.40 10.76 -5.01
C LEU A 80 -5.30 10.21 -5.93
N ALA A 81 -4.26 11.01 -6.22
CA ALA A 81 -3.15 10.57 -7.05
C ALA A 81 -2.42 9.36 -6.43
N GLN A 82 -2.23 9.36 -5.12
CA GLN A 82 -1.64 8.25 -4.37
C GLN A 82 -2.54 7.01 -4.41
N SER A 83 -3.86 7.16 -4.35
CA SER A 83 -4.78 6.02 -4.42
C SER A 83 -4.87 5.41 -5.81
N ILE A 84 -4.85 6.21 -6.88
CA ILE A 84 -4.78 5.71 -8.26
C ILE A 84 -3.50 4.88 -8.47
N PHE A 85 -2.36 5.38 -7.99
CA PHE A 85 -1.11 4.62 -8.00
C PHE A 85 -1.26 3.28 -7.24
N GLN A 86 -1.87 3.30 -6.06
CA GLN A 86 -2.06 2.11 -5.21
C GLN A 86 -2.99 1.09 -5.84
N VAL A 87 -4.05 1.52 -6.54
CA VAL A 87 -4.97 0.62 -7.26
C VAL A 87 -4.25 -0.15 -8.36
N GLY A 88 -3.28 0.46 -9.05
CA GLY A 88 -2.44 -0.25 -10.00
C GLY A 88 -1.69 -1.42 -9.37
N GLY A 89 -1.09 -1.21 -8.19
CA GLY A 89 -0.42 -2.25 -7.42
C GLY A 89 -1.37 -3.34 -6.91
N ASN A 90 -2.51 -2.93 -6.33
CA ASN A 90 -3.52 -3.86 -5.84
C ASN A 90 -4.14 -4.69 -6.98
N GLY A 91 -4.41 -4.05 -8.13
CA GLY A 91 -4.90 -4.74 -9.33
C GLY A 91 -3.91 -5.78 -9.84
N GLY A 92 -2.63 -5.44 -9.92
CA GLY A 92 -1.57 -6.40 -10.25
C GLY A 92 -1.51 -7.57 -9.28
N SER A 93 -1.63 -7.32 -7.99
CA SER A 93 -1.65 -8.36 -6.96
C SER A 93 -2.88 -9.29 -7.05
N ALA A 94 -4.04 -8.76 -7.46
CA ALA A 94 -5.26 -9.54 -7.64
C ALA A 94 -5.21 -10.39 -8.93
N VAL A 95 -4.66 -9.85 -10.02
CA VAL A 95 -4.57 -10.51 -11.32
C VAL A 95 -3.41 -11.51 -11.37
N GLY A 96 -2.34 -11.30 -10.60
CA GLY A 96 -1.14 -12.14 -10.61
C GLY A 96 -1.40 -13.65 -10.45
N PRO A 97 -2.11 -14.09 -9.38
CA PRO A 97 -2.46 -15.52 -9.20
C PRO A 97 -3.31 -16.09 -10.33
N LEU A 98 -4.23 -15.29 -10.89
CA LEU A 98 -5.05 -15.70 -12.03
C LEU A 98 -4.19 -15.95 -13.29
N LEU A 99 -3.28 -15.03 -13.59
CA LEU A 99 -2.34 -15.19 -14.70
C LEU A 99 -1.40 -16.37 -14.47
N ALA A 100 -0.97 -16.61 -13.23
CA ALA A 100 -0.17 -17.79 -12.89
C ALA A 100 -0.95 -19.08 -13.16
N ALA A 101 -2.21 -19.15 -12.81
CA ALA A 101 -3.07 -20.31 -13.05
C ALA A 101 -3.34 -20.55 -14.54
N ILE A 102 -3.53 -19.50 -15.34
CA ILE A 102 -3.87 -19.62 -16.77
C ILE A 102 -2.62 -19.80 -17.64
N ILE A 103 -1.48 -19.23 -17.25
CA ILE A 103 -0.27 -19.19 -18.07
C ILE A 103 0.81 -20.11 -17.51
N ILE A 104 1.19 -19.96 -16.24
CA ILE A 104 2.35 -20.68 -15.71
C ILE A 104 2.04 -22.15 -15.47
N LEU A 105 0.86 -22.50 -14.95
CA LEU A 105 0.49 -23.90 -14.70
C LEU A 105 0.47 -24.73 -15.97
N PRO A 106 -0.15 -24.32 -17.10
CA PRO A 106 -0.17 -25.12 -18.31
C PRO A 106 1.14 -25.07 -19.13
N PHE A 107 1.85 -23.93 -19.15
CA PHE A 107 3.04 -23.73 -20.00
C PHE A 107 4.37 -23.84 -19.25
N GLY A 108 4.33 -24.06 -17.93
CA GLY A 108 5.51 -24.24 -17.10
C GLY A 108 6.24 -22.94 -16.74
N GLN A 109 7.34 -23.10 -16.00
CA GLN A 109 8.11 -21.99 -15.44
C GLN A 109 8.64 -21.01 -16.50
N HIS A 110 9.04 -21.50 -17.67
CA HIS A 110 9.56 -20.66 -18.76
C HIS A 110 8.55 -19.61 -19.26
N ALA A 111 7.24 -19.86 -19.09
CA ALA A 111 6.20 -18.92 -19.45
C ALA A 111 6.24 -17.62 -18.62
N ILE A 112 6.97 -17.58 -17.49
CA ILE A 112 7.26 -16.36 -16.73
C ILE A 112 7.97 -15.32 -17.62
N SER A 113 8.75 -15.75 -18.62
CA SER A 113 9.41 -14.84 -19.57
C SER A 113 8.42 -13.97 -20.37
N TRP A 114 7.16 -14.39 -20.55
CA TRP A 114 6.15 -13.57 -21.21
C TRP A 114 5.80 -12.31 -20.39
N PHE A 115 5.86 -12.40 -19.07
CA PHE A 115 5.68 -11.23 -18.19
C PHE A 115 6.88 -10.27 -18.27
N ALA A 116 8.05 -10.72 -18.72
CA ALA A 116 9.17 -9.85 -19.01
C ALA A 116 8.86 -8.86 -20.15
N LEU A 117 8.00 -9.23 -21.11
CA LEU A 117 7.53 -8.30 -22.14
C LEU A 117 6.69 -7.16 -21.54
N ALA A 118 5.84 -7.47 -20.56
CA ALA A 118 5.09 -6.44 -19.85
C ALA A 118 6.02 -5.53 -19.03
N ALA A 119 7.04 -6.08 -18.38
CA ALA A 119 8.06 -5.30 -17.66
C ALA A 119 8.89 -4.41 -18.61
N LEU A 120 9.22 -4.92 -19.80
CA LEU A 120 9.91 -4.14 -20.84
C LEU A 120 9.04 -2.97 -21.32
N LEU A 121 7.77 -3.23 -21.63
CA LEU A 121 6.81 -2.19 -22.01
C LEU A 121 6.68 -1.13 -20.91
N ALA A 122 6.56 -1.57 -19.66
CA ALA A 122 6.51 -0.66 -18.50
C ALA A 122 7.82 0.16 -18.40
N ALA A 123 9.00 -0.45 -18.60
CA ALA A 123 10.28 0.27 -18.59
C ALA A 123 10.32 1.37 -19.67
N ILE A 124 9.83 1.09 -20.88
CA ILE A 124 9.74 2.06 -21.99
C ILE A 124 8.80 3.22 -21.62
N ILE A 125 7.63 2.91 -21.05
CA ILE A 125 6.68 3.94 -20.58
C ILE A 125 7.33 4.79 -19.48
N MET A 126 8.07 4.18 -18.55
CA MET A 126 8.77 4.90 -17.48
C MET A 126 9.90 5.78 -18.00
N VAL A 127 10.52 5.48 -19.14
CA VAL A 127 11.47 6.40 -19.80
C VAL A 127 10.75 7.70 -20.23
N ARG A 128 9.56 7.60 -20.83
CA ARG A 128 8.75 8.77 -21.20
C ARG A 128 8.36 9.59 -19.97
N LEU A 129 7.95 8.91 -18.90
CA LEU A 129 7.67 9.56 -17.62
C LEU A 129 8.92 10.22 -17.03
N GLY A 130 10.10 9.62 -17.20
CA GLY A 130 11.39 10.17 -16.79
C GLY A 130 11.72 11.50 -17.48
N VAL A 131 11.41 11.64 -18.77
CA VAL A 131 11.57 12.91 -19.50
C VAL A 131 10.67 13.99 -18.88
N TRP A 132 9.40 13.70 -18.66
CA TRP A 132 8.47 14.62 -17.98
C TRP A 132 8.96 14.97 -16.57
N TYR A 133 9.41 13.99 -15.80
CA TYR A 133 9.89 14.20 -14.44
C TYR A 133 11.13 15.10 -14.40
N LYS A 134 12.07 14.92 -15.37
CA LYS A 134 13.25 15.80 -15.54
C LYS A 134 12.83 17.26 -15.76
N ALA A 135 11.90 17.48 -16.68
CA ALA A 135 11.38 18.82 -16.96
C ALA A 135 10.68 19.43 -15.74
N ARG A 136 9.90 18.61 -15.01
CA ARG A 136 9.20 19.06 -13.80
C ARG A 136 10.15 19.41 -12.66
N LEU A 137 11.22 18.64 -12.46
CA LEU A 137 12.27 18.96 -11.48
C LEU A 137 12.95 20.30 -11.81
N ALA A 138 13.33 20.52 -13.07
CA ALA A 138 13.91 21.77 -13.51
C ALA A 138 12.94 22.96 -13.30
N TYR A 139 11.65 22.76 -13.59
CA TYR A 139 10.62 23.79 -13.36
C TYR A 139 10.51 24.16 -11.88
N VAL A 140 10.48 23.18 -10.97
CA VAL A 140 10.38 23.41 -9.52
C VAL A 140 11.60 24.14 -8.96
N VAL A 141 12.80 23.83 -9.48
CA VAL A 141 14.05 24.54 -9.09
C VAL A 141 14.00 26.01 -9.51
N ASN A 142 13.54 26.28 -10.75
CA ASN A 142 13.49 27.64 -11.30
C ASN A 142 12.30 28.47 -10.78
N HIS A 143 11.26 27.81 -10.25
CA HIS A 143 10.09 28.45 -9.69
C HIS A 143 9.80 27.91 -8.29
N PRO A 144 10.61 28.30 -7.29
CA PRO A 144 10.41 27.83 -5.92
C PRO A 144 9.04 28.31 -5.43
N GLN A 145 8.08 27.38 -5.41
CA GLN A 145 6.78 27.65 -4.80
C GLN A 145 7.01 27.85 -3.31
N LYS A 146 6.52 28.95 -2.75
CA LYS A 146 6.43 29.11 -1.31
C LYS A 146 5.66 27.91 -0.78
N GLN A 147 6.36 26.99 -0.11
CA GLN A 147 5.68 25.87 0.54
C GLN A 147 4.59 26.44 1.42
N PRO A 148 3.36 25.90 1.39
CA PRO A 148 2.33 26.38 2.29
C PRO A 148 2.89 26.33 3.70
N LEU A 149 2.77 27.43 4.45
CA LEU A 149 3.29 27.64 5.82
C LEU A 149 2.67 26.65 6.85
N LEU A 150 2.00 25.60 6.39
CA LEU A 150 1.27 24.63 7.20
C LEU A 150 2.11 23.94 8.28
N ASN A 151 3.44 23.88 8.12
CA ASN A 151 4.28 23.04 8.95
C ASN A 151 5.34 23.78 9.82
N THR A 152 5.42 25.11 9.73
CA THR A 152 6.42 25.87 10.50
C THR A 152 6.13 25.91 12.01
N HIS A 153 4.88 25.68 12.40
CA HIS A 153 4.45 25.76 13.81
C HIS A 153 4.36 24.40 14.54
N ILE A 154 4.51 23.27 13.83
CA ILE A 154 4.45 21.95 14.47
C ILE A 154 5.84 21.61 14.99
N SER A 155 5.95 21.43 16.32
CA SER A 155 7.24 21.06 16.94
C SER A 155 7.74 19.70 16.41
N LYS A 156 9.08 19.51 16.40
CA LYS A 156 9.69 18.25 15.98
C LYS A 156 9.12 17.05 16.76
N ARG A 157 8.88 17.21 18.05
CA ARG A 157 8.34 16.16 18.92
C ARG A 157 6.95 15.72 18.46
N VAL A 158 6.07 16.65 18.11
CA VAL A 158 4.72 16.36 17.63
C VAL A 158 4.75 15.68 16.25
N LYS A 159 5.70 16.07 15.36
CA LYS A 159 5.87 15.39 14.06
C LYS A 159 6.27 13.92 14.23
N TYR A 160 7.26 13.63 15.08
CA TYR A 160 7.68 12.24 15.32
C TYR A 160 6.62 11.43 16.04
N TRP A 161 5.87 12.03 16.96
CA TRP A 161 4.74 11.37 17.62
C TRP A 161 3.62 11.04 16.62
N ALA A 162 3.28 11.95 15.72
CA ALA A 162 2.32 11.70 14.66
C ALA A 162 2.79 10.58 13.71
N LEU A 163 4.06 10.54 13.32
CA LEU A 163 4.62 9.45 12.52
C LEU A 163 4.55 8.10 13.26
N PHE A 164 4.82 8.08 14.56
CA PHE A 164 4.68 6.86 15.37
C PHE A 164 3.22 6.36 15.38
N ILE A 165 2.24 7.24 15.58
CA ILE A 165 0.83 6.89 15.48
C ILE A 165 0.52 6.30 14.09
N LEU A 166 0.97 6.93 13.01
CA LEU A 166 0.73 6.43 11.65
C LEU A 166 1.35 5.04 11.43
N ILE A 167 2.55 4.78 11.97
CA ILE A 167 3.20 3.46 11.92
C ILE A 167 2.34 2.41 12.65
N MET A 168 1.81 2.73 13.83
CA MET A 168 0.91 1.83 14.56
C MET A 168 -0.40 1.57 13.81
N LEU A 169 -0.93 2.55 13.12
CA LEU A 169 -2.12 2.41 12.29
C LEU A 169 -1.86 1.53 11.04
N VAL A 170 -0.68 1.68 10.42
CA VAL A 170 -0.24 0.81 9.31
C VAL A 170 -0.04 -0.62 9.80
N PHE A 171 0.56 -0.81 10.98
CA PHE A 171 0.67 -2.12 11.62
C PHE A 171 -0.72 -2.76 11.78
N SER A 172 -1.65 -2.07 12.43
CA SER A 172 -3.02 -2.53 12.62
C SER A 172 -3.66 -2.98 11.30
N LYS A 173 -3.62 -2.11 10.29
CA LYS A 173 -4.21 -2.36 8.99
C LYS A 173 -3.61 -3.58 8.29
N TYR A 174 -2.27 -3.63 8.17
CA TYR A 174 -1.64 -4.67 7.36
C TYR A 174 -1.57 -6.03 8.05
N PHE A 175 -1.51 -6.07 9.37
CA PHE A 175 -1.67 -7.33 10.10
C PHE A 175 -3.09 -7.89 9.94
N TYR A 176 -4.12 -7.08 10.11
CA TYR A 176 -5.50 -7.52 9.86
C TYR A 176 -5.69 -7.99 8.41
N THR A 177 -5.23 -7.19 7.44
CA THR A 177 -5.33 -7.54 6.02
C THR A 177 -4.57 -8.83 5.70
N ALA A 178 -3.40 -9.06 6.29
CA ALA A 178 -2.61 -10.28 6.11
C ALA A 178 -3.36 -11.53 6.62
N CYS A 179 -4.05 -11.42 7.76
CA CYS A 179 -4.91 -12.49 8.26
C CYS A 179 -6.00 -12.85 7.25
N ILE A 180 -6.74 -11.85 6.75
CA ILE A 180 -7.80 -12.08 5.75
C ILE A 180 -7.22 -12.67 4.46
N THR A 181 -6.21 -12.03 3.85
CA THR A 181 -5.71 -12.45 2.54
C THR A 181 -5.06 -13.83 2.55
N SER A 182 -4.50 -14.25 3.68
CA SER A 182 -3.80 -15.54 3.76
C SER A 182 -4.67 -16.68 4.28
N TYR A 183 -5.64 -16.39 5.15
CA TYR A 183 -6.35 -17.45 5.89
C TYR A 183 -7.87 -17.45 5.72
N PHE A 184 -8.48 -16.47 5.06
CA PHE A 184 -9.93 -16.36 4.94
C PHE A 184 -10.57 -17.56 4.22
N THR A 185 -9.92 -18.08 3.19
CA THR A 185 -10.40 -19.27 2.49
C THR A 185 -10.45 -20.48 3.42
N PHE A 186 -9.43 -20.68 4.24
CA PHE A 186 -9.39 -21.76 5.22
C PHE A 186 -10.45 -21.57 6.30
N PHE A 187 -10.64 -20.35 6.78
CA PHE A 187 -11.68 -20.02 7.76
C PHE A 187 -13.09 -20.36 7.25
N LEU A 188 -13.38 -20.01 5.99
CA LEU A 188 -14.69 -20.28 5.41
C LEU A 188 -14.94 -21.79 5.21
N ILE A 189 -13.92 -22.53 4.80
CA ILE A 189 -14.00 -23.99 4.64
C ILE A 189 -14.19 -24.66 6.00
N ASP A 190 -13.38 -24.31 6.97
CA ASP A 190 -13.39 -24.92 8.31
C ASP A 190 -14.70 -24.62 9.05
N LYS A 191 -15.14 -23.36 9.07
CA LYS A 191 -16.32 -22.93 9.83
C LYS A 191 -17.66 -23.23 9.17
N PHE A 192 -17.76 -23.08 7.85
CA PHE A 192 -19.03 -23.15 7.14
C PHE A 192 -19.13 -24.34 6.16
N GLY A 193 -18.07 -25.15 6.02
CA GLY A 193 -18.07 -26.31 5.15
C GLY A 193 -18.22 -26.00 3.65
N VAL A 194 -17.90 -24.77 3.22
CA VAL A 194 -18.05 -24.36 1.82
C VAL A 194 -16.94 -24.93 0.94
N SER A 195 -17.22 -25.03 -0.38
CA SER A 195 -16.20 -25.48 -1.33
C SER A 195 -15.03 -24.50 -1.44
N VAL A 196 -13.87 -25.00 -1.86
CA VAL A 196 -12.68 -24.17 -2.16
C VAL A 196 -13.03 -23.07 -3.16
N GLN A 197 -13.80 -23.40 -4.19
CA GLN A 197 -14.21 -22.44 -5.21
C GLN A 197 -15.07 -21.30 -4.63
N THR A 198 -16.04 -21.62 -3.77
CA THR A 198 -16.86 -20.61 -3.09
C THR A 198 -16.02 -19.73 -2.18
N SER A 199 -15.10 -20.31 -1.42
CA SER A 199 -14.21 -19.52 -0.52
C SER A 199 -13.28 -18.58 -1.28
N GLN A 200 -12.78 -18.98 -2.45
CA GLN A 200 -11.99 -18.13 -3.34
C GLN A 200 -12.80 -16.95 -3.92
N LEU A 201 -14.05 -17.20 -4.30
CA LEU A 201 -14.96 -16.13 -4.73
C LEU A 201 -15.24 -15.12 -3.62
N CYS A 202 -15.40 -15.57 -2.37
CA CYS A 202 -15.57 -14.69 -1.22
C CYS A 202 -14.30 -13.86 -0.94
N LEU A 203 -13.10 -14.44 -1.09
CA LEU A 203 -11.86 -13.69 -1.01
C LEU A 203 -11.75 -12.64 -2.13
N PHE A 204 -12.17 -12.98 -3.34
CA PHE A 204 -12.22 -12.02 -4.45
C PHE A 204 -13.14 -10.83 -4.14
N VAL A 205 -14.30 -11.08 -3.51
CA VAL A 205 -15.22 -10.00 -3.06
C VAL A 205 -14.52 -9.05 -2.09
N PHE A 206 -13.74 -9.57 -1.14
CA PHE A 206 -12.92 -8.74 -0.24
C PHE A 206 -11.89 -7.90 -1.01
N LEU A 207 -11.15 -8.50 -1.95
CA LEU A 207 -10.11 -7.81 -2.73
C LEU A 207 -10.72 -6.74 -3.65
N ALA A 208 -11.89 -7.00 -4.22
CA ALA A 208 -12.63 -6.01 -5.02
C ALA A 208 -13.09 -4.82 -4.15
N ALA A 209 -13.66 -5.11 -2.97
CA ALA A 209 -14.02 -4.08 -1.99
C ALA A 209 -12.81 -3.24 -1.57
N PHE A 210 -11.67 -3.90 -1.35
CA PHE A 210 -10.41 -3.24 -0.99
C PHE A 210 -9.91 -2.30 -2.10
N ALA A 211 -10.01 -2.69 -3.37
CA ALA A 211 -9.65 -1.84 -4.50
C ALA A 211 -10.58 -0.60 -4.60
N ILE A 212 -11.90 -0.81 -4.49
CA ILE A 212 -12.90 0.29 -4.50
C ILE A 212 -12.65 1.24 -3.32
N GLY A 213 -12.45 0.71 -2.11
CA GLY A 213 -12.17 1.48 -0.90
C GLY A 213 -10.90 2.32 -1.00
N THR A 214 -9.87 1.80 -1.68
CA THR A 214 -8.63 2.54 -1.93
C THR A 214 -8.89 3.83 -2.73
N VAL A 215 -9.67 3.77 -3.81
CA VAL A 215 -10.02 4.95 -4.63
C VAL A 215 -10.89 5.92 -3.85
N ALA A 216 -11.96 5.39 -3.22
CA ALA A 216 -12.87 6.20 -2.41
C ALA A 216 -12.12 6.95 -1.31
N GLY A 217 -11.20 6.29 -0.60
CA GLY A 217 -10.38 6.89 0.44
C GLY A 217 -9.49 8.03 -0.04
N GLY A 218 -8.94 7.94 -1.25
CA GLY A 218 -8.17 9.03 -1.85
C GLY A 218 -9.02 10.27 -2.13
N MET A 219 -10.19 10.08 -2.73
CA MET A 219 -11.14 11.17 -2.99
C MET A 219 -11.65 11.81 -1.69
N LEU A 220 -12.03 10.99 -0.72
CA LEU A 220 -12.54 11.47 0.57
C LEU A 220 -11.43 12.18 1.38
N GLY A 221 -10.18 11.68 1.31
CA GLY A 221 -9.04 12.28 2.00
C GLY A 221 -8.71 13.69 1.54
N ASP A 222 -8.86 13.97 0.26
CA ASP A 222 -8.66 15.31 -0.28
C ASP A 222 -9.87 16.24 -0.04
N LYS A 223 -11.09 15.68 0.10
CA LYS A 223 -12.34 16.45 0.29
C LYS A 223 -12.62 16.77 1.77
N PHE A 224 -12.57 15.78 2.63
CA PHE A 224 -12.99 15.89 4.04
C PHE A 224 -11.83 16.01 5.03
N GLY A 225 -10.60 15.84 4.54
CA GLY A 225 -9.40 15.88 5.38
C GLY A 225 -8.85 14.52 5.74
N ARG A 226 -7.54 14.38 5.58
CA ARG A 226 -6.83 13.10 5.72
C ARG A 226 -6.94 12.51 7.12
N LYS A 227 -6.86 13.32 8.16
CA LYS A 227 -7.01 12.88 9.57
C LYS A 227 -8.33 12.13 9.78
N TYR A 228 -9.43 12.70 9.31
CA TYR A 228 -10.77 12.11 9.51
C TYR A 228 -10.94 10.83 8.72
N VAL A 229 -10.42 10.78 7.48
CA VAL A 229 -10.45 9.55 6.67
C VAL A 229 -9.61 8.45 7.31
N ILE A 230 -8.41 8.75 7.81
CA ILE A 230 -7.56 7.78 8.52
C ILE A 230 -8.28 7.23 9.75
N TRP A 231 -8.87 8.11 10.56
CA TRP A 231 -9.58 7.72 11.78
C TRP A 231 -10.78 6.83 11.46
N PHE A 232 -11.66 7.29 10.55
CA PHE A 232 -12.83 6.54 10.14
C PHE A 232 -12.48 5.20 9.47
N SER A 233 -11.44 5.18 8.63
CA SER A 233 -11.07 3.98 7.89
C SER A 233 -10.59 2.84 8.77
N ILE A 234 -9.86 3.12 9.81
CA ILE A 234 -9.32 2.06 10.67
C ILE A 234 -10.33 1.72 11.75
N LEU A 235 -10.82 2.71 12.50
CA LEU A 235 -11.77 2.48 13.56
C LEU A 235 -13.15 2.04 13.03
N GLY A 236 -13.61 2.61 11.93
CA GLY A 236 -14.89 2.26 11.31
C GLY A 236 -14.95 0.84 10.74
N ALA A 237 -13.79 0.22 10.45
CA ALA A 237 -13.74 -1.19 10.08
C ALA A 237 -13.91 -2.13 11.30
N ALA A 238 -13.63 -1.67 12.53
CA ALA A 238 -13.63 -2.49 13.73
C ALA A 238 -14.94 -3.24 13.99
N PRO A 239 -16.14 -2.61 13.94
CA PRO A 239 -17.39 -3.33 14.23
C PRO A 239 -17.63 -4.50 13.25
N PHE A 240 -17.30 -4.32 11.98
CA PHE A 240 -17.43 -5.38 10.98
C PHE A 240 -16.36 -6.46 11.15
N ALA A 241 -15.13 -6.08 11.45
CA ALA A 241 -14.05 -7.03 11.75
C ALA A 241 -14.38 -7.90 12.96
N ILE A 242 -14.87 -7.29 14.06
CA ILE A 242 -15.22 -8.00 15.30
C ILE A 242 -16.45 -8.89 15.10
N ALA A 243 -17.45 -8.45 14.36
CA ALA A 243 -18.66 -9.24 14.12
C ALA A 243 -18.39 -10.47 13.24
N MET A 244 -17.48 -10.39 12.27
CA MET A 244 -17.27 -11.38 11.21
C MET A 244 -17.03 -12.81 11.73
N PRO A 245 -16.21 -13.07 12.75
CA PRO A 245 -15.99 -14.43 13.25
C PRO A 245 -17.19 -15.05 13.97
N PHE A 246 -18.21 -14.27 14.36
CA PHE A 246 -19.31 -14.72 15.22
C PHE A 246 -20.67 -14.83 14.50
N VAL A 247 -20.73 -14.43 13.24
CA VAL A 247 -21.98 -14.41 12.47
C VAL A 247 -22.08 -15.62 11.51
N ASN A 248 -23.26 -15.80 10.88
CA ASN A 248 -23.46 -16.81 9.85
C ASN A 248 -22.73 -16.46 8.55
N PHE A 249 -22.67 -17.40 7.59
CA PHE A 249 -21.92 -17.27 6.35
C PHE A 249 -22.25 -15.97 5.58
N THR A 250 -23.52 -15.65 5.37
CA THR A 250 -23.95 -14.47 4.59
C THR A 250 -23.46 -13.17 5.25
N TRP A 251 -23.65 -13.04 6.56
CA TRP A 251 -23.21 -11.88 7.30
C TRP A 251 -21.67 -11.80 7.40
N ALA A 252 -20.98 -12.95 7.47
CA ALA A 252 -19.51 -12.97 7.44
C ALA A 252 -18.97 -12.37 6.14
N ILE A 253 -19.57 -12.68 4.98
CA ILE A 253 -19.19 -12.09 3.70
C ILE A 253 -19.48 -10.58 3.66
N ILE A 254 -20.67 -10.16 4.13
CA ILE A 254 -21.03 -8.73 4.20
C ILE A 254 -20.06 -7.98 5.11
N CYS A 255 -19.76 -8.49 6.29
CA CYS A 255 -18.80 -7.90 7.23
C CYS A 255 -17.39 -7.81 6.62
N THR A 256 -16.94 -8.86 5.94
CA THR A 256 -15.65 -8.90 5.26
C THR A 256 -15.59 -7.88 4.12
N PHE A 257 -16.65 -7.76 3.31
CA PHE A 257 -16.75 -6.75 2.26
C PHE A 257 -16.66 -5.33 2.84
N LEU A 258 -17.46 -5.02 3.87
CA LEU A 258 -17.49 -3.70 4.49
C LEU A 258 -16.18 -3.37 5.20
N SER A 259 -15.59 -4.31 5.94
CA SER A 259 -14.30 -4.11 6.58
C SER A 259 -13.20 -3.86 5.55
N GLY A 260 -13.17 -4.61 4.45
CA GLY A 260 -12.23 -4.43 3.35
C GLY A 260 -12.37 -3.07 2.67
N LEU A 261 -13.60 -2.68 2.35
CA LEU A 261 -13.92 -1.38 1.74
C LEU A 261 -13.43 -0.21 2.61
N ILE A 262 -13.75 -0.26 3.90
CA ILE A 262 -13.47 0.81 4.84
C ILE A 262 -11.96 0.87 5.14
N ILE A 263 -11.33 -0.24 5.52
CA ILE A 263 -9.92 -0.24 5.94
C ILE A 263 -8.96 0.09 4.78
N ALA A 264 -9.36 -0.22 3.54
CA ALA A 264 -8.56 0.08 2.36
C ALA A 264 -8.34 1.58 2.16
N SER A 265 -9.32 2.40 2.53
CA SER A 265 -9.31 3.85 2.31
C SER A 265 -8.24 4.62 3.12
N ALA A 266 -7.62 4.00 4.13
CA ALA A 266 -6.65 4.66 5.00
C ALA A 266 -5.30 4.94 4.35
N PHE A 267 -4.74 3.99 3.57
CA PHE A 267 -3.30 3.99 3.27
C PHE A 267 -2.83 5.19 2.45
N SER A 268 -3.56 5.54 1.40
CA SER A 268 -3.20 6.71 0.57
C SER A 268 -3.20 8.01 1.39
N SER A 269 -4.19 8.15 2.27
CA SER A 269 -4.28 9.29 3.20
C SER A 269 -3.16 9.28 4.25
N ILE A 270 -2.76 8.10 4.75
CA ILE A 270 -1.64 7.93 5.69
C ILE A 270 -0.32 8.39 5.04
N VAL A 271 0.00 7.87 3.85
CA VAL A 271 1.24 8.22 3.15
C VAL A 271 1.30 9.71 2.87
N VAL A 272 0.22 10.30 2.36
CA VAL A 272 0.18 11.73 2.04
C VAL A 272 0.23 12.60 3.30
N TYR A 273 -0.47 12.21 4.37
CA TYR A 273 -0.39 12.90 5.65
C TYR A 273 1.04 12.88 6.22
N ALA A 274 1.70 11.72 6.18
CA ALA A 274 3.07 11.56 6.64
C ALA A 274 4.08 12.38 5.80
N THR A 275 3.92 12.40 4.48
CA THR A 275 4.78 13.21 3.60
C THR A 275 4.54 14.71 3.77
N ASP A 276 3.32 15.14 4.08
CA ASP A 276 3.04 16.54 4.40
C ASP A 276 3.63 17.00 5.75
N LEU A 277 3.80 16.07 6.72
CA LEU A 277 4.53 16.36 7.96
C LEU A 277 6.03 16.59 7.73
N MET A 278 6.61 15.93 6.73
CA MET A 278 8.05 16.00 6.40
C MET A 278 8.26 16.21 4.89
N PRO A 279 7.94 17.39 4.36
CA PRO A 279 7.96 17.67 2.93
C PRO A 279 9.37 17.60 2.30
N ASP A 280 10.42 17.75 3.10
CA ASP A 280 11.83 17.63 2.66
C ASP A 280 12.27 16.17 2.51
N LYS A 281 11.46 15.18 2.99
CA LYS A 281 11.81 13.77 3.06
C LYS A 281 10.70 12.87 2.47
N VAL A 282 10.09 13.30 1.38
CA VAL A 282 8.94 12.60 0.75
C VAL A 282 9.30 11.17 0.35
N GLY A 283 10.47 10.96 -0.24
CA GLY A 283 10.95 9.64 -0.67
C GLY A 283 11.23 8.73 0.52
N LEU A 284 11.92 9.24 1.56
CA LEU A 284 12.18 8.48 2.79
C LEU A 284 10.87 8.05 3.45
N ILE A 285 9.94 8.98 3.64
CA ILE A 285 8.64 8.70 4.28
C ILE A 285 7.83 7.69 3.45
N ALA A 286 7.71 7.89 2.15
CA ALA A 286 7.06 6.92 1.28
C ALA A 286 7.76 5.56 1.37
N GLY A 287 9.09 5.51 1.34
CA GLY A 287 9.86 4.28 1.48
C GLY A 287 9.60 3.55 2.80
N ILE A 288 9.52 4.27 3.93
CA ILE A 288 9.17 3.69 5.23
C ILE A 288 7.77 3.07 5.18
N PHE A 289 6.77 3.81 4.71
CA PHE A 289 5.38 3.33 4.72
C PHE A 289 5.13 2.18 3.73
N PHE A 290 5.72 2.21 2.53
CA PHE A 290 5.66 1.09 1.60
C PHE A 290 6.48 -0.10 2.09
N GLY A 291 7.65 0.12 2.67
CA GLY A 291 8.45 -0.92 3.30
C GLY A 291 7.68 -1.63 4.42
N LEU A 292 7.03 -0.86 5.30
CA LEU A 292 6.17 -1.40 6.34
C LEU A 292 4.97 -2.17 5.76
N MET A 293 4.34 -1.67 4.69
CA MET A 293 3.23 -2.35 4.03
C MET A 293 3.60 -3.78 3.62
N PHE A 294 4.71 -3.94 2.89
CA PHE A 294 5.17 -5.25 2.44
C PHE A 294 5.72 -6.11 3.58
N GLY A 295 6.51 -5.52 4.47
CA GLY A 295 7.12 -6.23 5.59
C GLY A 295 6.08 -6.74 6.59
N LEU A 296 5.14 -5.90 6.98
CA LEU A 296 4.09 -6.27 7.92
C LEU A 296 3.10 -7.26 7.30
N GLY A 297 2.83 -7.17 5.98
CA GLY A 297 2.05 -8.18 5.27
C GLY A 297 2.66 -9.57 5.36
N GLY A 298 3.97 -9.68 5.08
CA GLY A 298 4.70 -10.95 5.18
C GLY A 298 4.84 -11.47 6.62
N LEU A 299 5.22 -10.59 7.55
CA LEU A 299 5.32 -10.95 8.98
C LEU A 299 3.97 -11.33 9.57
N GLY A 300 2.90 -10.62 9.22
CA GLY A 300 1.54 -10.91 9.67
C GLY A 300 1.07 -12.28 9.20
N SER A 301 1.30 -12.63 7.93
CA SER A 301 0.97 -13.96 7.41
C SER A 301 1.73 -15.06 8.15
N ALA A 302 3.04 -14.90 8.37
CA ALA A 302 3.84 -15.87 9.10
C ALA A 302 3.42 -15.99 10.57
N PHE A 303 3.14 -14.87 11.23
CA PHE A 303 2.68 -14.84 12.62
C PHE A 303 1.34 -15.55 12.79
N PHE A 304 0.35 -15.23 11.95
CA PHE A 304 -0.95 -15.87 12.03
C PHE A 304 -0.92 -17.34 11.63
N GLY A 305 -0.02 -17.75 10.72
CA GLY A 305 0.21 -19.16 10.42
C GLY A 305 0.73 -19.93 11.63
N TRP A 306 1.79 -19.42 12.24
CA TRP A 306 2.33 -19.99 13.48
C TRP A 306 1.27 -20.03 14.61
N LEU A 307 0.46 -18.99 14.74
CA LEU A 307 -0.59 -18.94 15.76
C LEU A 307 -1.72 -19.94 15.45
N ALA A 308 -2.12 -20.07 14.16
CA ALA A 308 -3.13 -21.02 13.74
C ALA A 308 -2.72 -22.47 14.01
N ASP A 309 -1.44 -22.82 13.76
CA ASP A 309 -0.89 -24.15 14.05
C ASP A 309 -0.89 -24.49 15.55
N LYS A 310 -0.83 -23.48 16.41
CA LYS A 310 -0.86 -23.63 17.88
C LYS A 310 -2.27 -23.58 18.47
N THR A 311 -3.23 -23.02 17.77
CA THR A 311 -4.59 -22.78 18.27
C THR A 311 -5.64 -23.28 17.27
N SER A 312 -6.22 -22.40 16.48
CA SER A 312 -7.14 -22.71 15.41
C SER A 312 -7.25 -21.56 14.40
N ILE A 313 -7.77 -21.85 13.21
CA ILE A 313 -8.08 -20.83 12.21
C ILE A 313 -9.12 -19.83 12.75
N GLU A 314 -10.13 -20.27 13.45
CA GLU A 314 -11.15 -19.39 14.02
C GLU A 314 -10.54 -18.42 15.05
N PHE A 315 -9.64 -18.89 15.90
CA PHE A 315 -8.99 -18.07 16.91
C PHE A 315 -8.18 -16.92 16.33
N ILE A 316 -7.43 -17.15 15.23
CA ILE A 316 -6.66 -16.07 14.59
C ILE A 316 -7.57 -14.96 14.04
N PHE A 317 -8.77 -15.30 13.55
CA PHE A 317 -9.76 -14.32 13.13
C PHE A 317 -10.34 -13.53 14.30
N GLN A 318 -10.61 -14.19 15.42
CA GLN A 318 -11.05 -13.52 16.65
C GLN A 318 -9.99 -12.54 17.16
N VAL A 319 -8.72 -12.93 17.21
CA VAL A 319 -7.63 -12.06 17.66
C VAL A 319 -7.38 -10.91 16.69
N SER A 320 -7.30 -11.20 15.38
CA SER A 320 -7.05 -10.17 14.36
C SER A 320 -8.17 -9.13 14.28
N ALA A 321 -9.39 -9.50 14.62
CA ALA A 321 -10.58 -8.64 14.63
C ALA A 321 -10.45 -7.41 15.54
N PHE A 322 -9.62 -7.49 16.59
CA PHE A 322 -9.37 -6.36 17.51
C PHE A 322 -8.33 -5.37 16.99
N LEU A 323 -7.52 -5.74 16.00
CA LEU A 323 -6.49 -4.85 15.45
C LEU A 323 -7.05 -3.49 14.98
N PRO A 324 -8.19 -3.39 14.27
CA PRO A 324 -8.74 -2.11 13.85
C PRO A 324 -9.13 -1.18 15.00
N LEU A 325 -9.30 -1.66 16.24
CA LEU A 325 -9.52 -0.80 17.41
C LEU A 325 -8.33 0.13 17.70
N LEU A 326 -7.12 -0.22 17.25
CA LEU A 326 -5.99 0.70 17.30
C LEU A 326 -6.25 2.02 16.53
N GLY A 327 -7.28 2.04 15.67
CA GLY A 327 -7.76 3.26 15.03
C GLY A 327 -8.13 4.38 15.99
N ILE A 328 -8.42 4.08 17.26
CA ILE A 328 -8.68 5.08 18.31
C ILE A 328 -7.53 6.08 18.43
N ILE A 329 -6.27 5.62 18.32
CA ILE A 329 -5.10 6.49 18.43
C ILE A 329 -5.00 7.53 17.30
N ALA A 330 -5.69 7.36 16.18
CA ALA A 330 -5.73 8.35 15.11
C ALA A 330 -6.39 9.68 15.56
N GLY A 331 -7.21 9.65 16.60
CA GLY A 331 -7.78 10.85 17.22
C GLY A 331 -6.72 11.84 17.71
N PHE A 332 -5.55 11.33 18.14
CA PHE A 332 -4.44 12.16 18.63
C PHE A 332 -3.57 12.77 17.51
N LEU A 333 -3.83 12.46 16.23
CA LEU A 333 -3.13 13.10 15.12
C LEU A 333 -3.42 14.61 15.10
N PRO A 334 -2.40 15.48 14.89
CA PRO A 334 -2.60 16.92 14.74
C PRO A 334 -3.41 17.23 13.47
N ASN A 335 -4.25 18.26 13.51
CA ASN A 335 -4.98 18.66 12.32
C ASN A 335 -4.10 19.55 11.42
N THR A 336 -3.68 19.02 10.29
CA THR A 336 -2.78 19.69 9.36
C THR A 336 -3.50 20.58 8.32
N GLN A 337 -4.82 20.49 8.20
CA GLN A 337 -5.61 21.16 7.14
C GLN A 337 -6.41 22.39 7.58
N LYS A 338 -6.44 22.75 8.85
CA LYS A 338 -7.37 23.77 9.42
C LYS A 338 -7.12 25.24 9.00
N ARG A 339 -6.13 25.55 8.16
CA ARG A 339 -5.77 26.94 7.83
C ARG A 339 -6.04 27.42 6.39
N SER A 340 -6.57 26.57 5.50
CA SER A 340 -6.90 27.01 4.14
C SER A 340 -8.30 27.65 4.01
N VAL A 341 -9.20 27.37 4.94
CA VAL A 341 -10.58 27.88 4.90
C VAL A 341 -10.66 29.30 5.49
N GLU A 342 -9.96 29.58 6.60
CA GLU A 342 -10.01 30.92 7.24
C GLU A 342 -9.44 32.06 6.37
N LYS A 343 -8.46 31.78 5.48
CA LYS A 343 -7.90 32.81 4.59
C LYS A 343 -8.74 33.12 3.36
N THR A 344 -9.80 32.35 3.08
CA THR A 344 -10.70 32.62 1.95
C THR A 344 -11.83 33.57 2.41
N ASP A 345 -12.18 33.57 3.68
CA ASP A 345 -13.22 34.44 4.23
C ASP A 345 -12.68 35.84 4.57
N GLU A 346 -11.41 35.96 5.04
CA GLU A 346 -10.73 37.26 5.24
C GLU A 346 -10.45 38.03 3.93
N LYS A 347 -10.58 37.43 2.76
CA LYS A 347 -10.45 38.09 1.45
C LYS A 347 -11.79 38.43 0.82
N ARG A 348 -12.90 38.13 1.49
CA ARG A 348 -14.28 38.44 1.05
C ARG A 348 -14.97 39.53 1.89
N GLU A 349 -14.33 39.98 2.98
CA GLU A 349 -14.64 41.24 3.68
C GLU A 349 -13.68 42.36 3.23
#